data_62798e4cb610b5eed80622afb591bb3c
#
_entry.id   62798e4cb610b5eed80622afb591bb3c
#
_cell.length_a   1.000
_cell.length_b   1.000
_cell.length_c   1.000
_cell.angle_alpha   90.00
_cell.angle_beta   90.00
_cell.angle_gamma   90.00
#
_symmetry.space_group_name_H-M   'P 1'
#
loop_
_entity.id
_entity.type
_entity.pdbx_description
1 polymer ?
#
loop_
_entity_poly.entity_id
_entity_poly.type
_entity_poly.pdbx_seq_one_letter_code
_entity_poly.pdbx_strand_id
1 'polypeptide(L)'
;EEQVPRRKKYFALSLKVSLPMTLSSGYHTRTLTPYAELRHINALIWENDRSETGYQRLVAGLLFSDNVRMATRDFLPRWGYALRFSTVSAPFRGGFGRILSLYGRVYLPGLMPHHSLMLRGNLQRQTASDYMFYYKELYPRGAGYDYVASRYASVTADYQFPVWCPDGGINSIVYFTRIRMNLYFDYARYQE
;
A
#
# COMPACT_ATOMS: atom_id res chain seq x y z
N GLU A 1 -12.65 18.13 -37.18
CA GLU A 1 -11.29 17.58 -37.26
C GLU A 1 -11.04 16.72 -36.01
N GLU A 2 -11.07 15.44 -36.24
CA GLU A 2 -10.85 14.42 -35.19
C GLU A 2 -9.36 14.38 -34.86
N GLN A 3 -8.97 14.91 -33.72
CA GLN A 3 -7.59 14.87 -33.24
C GLN A 3 -7.21 13.42 -32.88
N VAL A 4 -6.50 12.76 -33.78
CA VAL A 4 -5.90 11.45 -33.54
C VAL A 4 -5.02 11.53 -32.29
N PRO A 5 -5.25 10.73 -31.23
CA PRO A 5 -4.48 10.79 -30.00
C PRO A 5 -3.02 10.42 -30.31
N ARG A 6 -2.11 11.39 -30.21
CA ARG A 6 -0.66 11.14 -30.35
C ARG A 6 -0.25 10.17 -29.24
N ARG A 7 0.19 8.97 -29.59
CA ARG A 7 0.80 8.01 -28.66
C ARG A 7 2.04 8.64 -28.02
N LYS A 8 1.92 9.04 -26.77
CA LYS A 8 3.06 9.60 -26.00
C LYS A 8 3.87 8.44 -25.44
N LYS A 9 5.19 8.47 -25.63
CA LYS A 9 6.11 7.48 -25.06
C LYS A 9 6.29 7.80 -23.58
N TYR A 10 5.97 6.85 -22.73
CA TYR A 10 6.19 6.90 -21.29
C TYR A 10 7.51 6.21 -20.95
N PHE A 11 8.37 6.89 -20.19
CA PHE A 11 9.59 6.34 -19.65
C PHE A 11 9.69 6.71 -18.18
N ALA A 12 10.02 5.73 -17.34
CA ALA A 12 10.29 5.96 -15.92
C ALA A 12 11.54 5.17 -15.50
N LEU A 13 12.46 5.85 -14.82
CA LEU A 13 13.64 5.26 -14.22
C LEU A 13 13.56 5.44 -12.71
N SER A 14 13.77 4.38 -11.94
CA SER A 14 13.77 4.46 -10.47
C SER A 14 15.01 3.85 -9.86
N LEU A 15 15.55 4.54 -8.84
CA LEU A 15 16.58 4.04 -7.94
C LEU A 15 15.99 3.95 -6.54
N LYS A 16 15.98 2.74 -5.97
CA LYS A 16 15.48 2.48 -4.63
C LYS A 16 16.59 1.94 -3.74
N VAL A 17 16.74 2.54 -2.57
CA VAL A 17 17.64 2.08 -1.51
C VAL A 17 16.81 1.74 -0.28
N SER A 18 17.07 0.60 0.34
CA SER A 18 16.43 0.19 1.60
C SER A 18 17.44 -0.55 2.47
N LEU A 19 17.35 -0.31 3.79
CA LEU A 19 18.21 -0.94 4.79
C LEU A 19 17.35 -1.73 5.79
N PRO A 20 17.06 -3.01 5.52
CA PRO A 20 16.29 -3.83 6.44
C PRO A 20 17.16 -4.21 7.66
N MET A 21 16.70 -3.85 8.85
CA MET A 21 17.30 -4.20 10.13
C MET A 21 16.38 -5.17 10.86
N THR A 22 16.90 -6.34 11.22
CA THR A 22 16.15 -7.35 11.95
C THR A 22 16.50 -7.26 13.44
N LEU A 23 15.47 -7.00 14.27
CA LEU A 23 15.57 -6.82 15.71
C LEU A 23 14.79 -7.92 16.46
N SER A 24 14.83 -9.15 15.92
CA SER A 24 14.03 -10.27 16.43
C SER A 24 14.47 -10.72 17.81
N SER A 25 13.51 -11.01 18.68
CA SER A 25 13.73 -11.54 20.01
C SER A 25 12.62 -12.53 20.40
N GLY A 26 12.99 -13.75 20.78
CA GLY A 26 12.05 -14.79 21.19
C GLY A 26 11.07 -15.17 20.09
N TYR A 27 9.79 -15.07 20.40
CA TYR A 27 8.70 -15.40 19.46
C TYR A 27 8.33 -14.24 18.51
N HIS A 28 8.93 -13.07 18.70
CA HIS A 28 8.65 -11.88 17.91
C HIS A 28 9.69 -11.67 16.82
N THR A 29 9.22 -11.46 15.61
CA THR A 29 10.05 -11.01 14.48
C THR A 29 9.81 -9.52 14.30
N ARG A 30 10.80 -8.71 14.69
CA ARG A 30 10.79 -7.25 14.56
C ARG A 30 11.67 -6.84 13.41
N THR A 31 11.17 -5.93 12.58
CA THR A 31 11.97 -5.36 11.50
C THR A 31 11.78 -3.85 11.48
N LEU A 32 12.87 -3.15 11.20
CA LEU A 32 12.88 -1.71 10.95
C LEU A 32 13.57 -1.49 9.60
N THR A 33 12.87 -0.86 8.68
CA THR A 33 13.37 -0.67 7.31
C THR A 33 13.20 0.76 6.86
N PRO A 34 14.21 1.63 7.01
CA PRO A 34 14.25 2.89 6.29
C PRO A 34 14.43 2.64 4.79
N TYR A 35 13.78 3.44 3.98
CA TYR A 35 13.89 3.36 2.52
C TYR A 35 13.76 4.73 1.88
N ALA A 36 14.38 4.87 0.70
CA ALA A 36 14.21 6.00 -0.18
C ALA A 36 14.17 5.53 -1.63
N GLU A 37 13.30 6.13 -2.44
CA GLU A 37 13.17 5.88 -3.86
C GLU A 37 13.15 7.21 -4.60
N LEU A 38 14.10 7.41 -5.49
CA LEU A 38 14.09 8.51 -6.46
C LEU A 38 13.65 7.96 -7.81
N ARG A 39 12.58 8.52 -8.34
CA ARG A 39 12.01 8.11 -9.63
C ARG A 39 11.92 9.29 -10.57
N HIS A 40 12.62 9.19 -11.71
CA HIS A 40 12.44 10.10 -12.82
C HIS A 40 11.27 9.64 -13.69
N ILE A 41 10.35 10.52 -13.99
CA ILE A 41 9.17 10.28 -14.83
C ILE A 41 9.18 11.32 -15.93
N ASN A 42 9.28 10.87 -17.17
CA ASN A 42 9.22 11.77 -18.35
C ASN A 42 7.78 11.98 -18.84
N ALA A 43 6.78 11.59 -18.07
CA ALA A 43 5.39 11.78 -18.42
C ALA A 43 5.04 13.26 -18.48
N LEU A 44 4.27 13.63 -19.48
CA LEU A 44 3.63 14.93 -19.54
C LEU A 44 2.53 14.96 -18.48
N ILE A 45 2.62 15.92 -17.57
CA ILE A 45 1.58 16.16 -16.59
C ILE A 45 0.57 17.08 -17.27
N TRP A 46 -0.66 16.62 -17.36
CA TRP A 46 -1.77 17.44 -17.84
C TRP A 46 -2.44 18.10 -16.65
N GLU A 47 -2.29 19.40 -16.59
CA GLU A 47 -3.11 20.27 -15.79
C GLU A 47 -3.30 21.56 -16.57
N ASN A 48 -4.53 21.96 -16.79
CA ASN A 48 -4.91 23.22 -17.45
C ASN A 48 -4.19 23.50 -18.78
N ASP A 49 -4.22 22.55 -19.72
CA ASP A 49 -3.63 22.66 -21.07
C ASP A 49 -2.09 22.90 -21.13
N ARG A 50 -1.39 22.80 -20.02
CA ARG A 50 0.07 22.89 -20.01
C ARG A 50 0.70 21.50 -20.10
N SER A 51 1.39 21.23 -21.19
CA SER A 51 2.26 20.05 -21.34
C SER A 51 3.62 20.33 -20.72
N GLU A 52 3.89 19.81 -19.51
CA GLU A 52 5.20 19.98 -18.89
C GLU A 52 6.05 18.73 -19.01
N THR A 53 7.34 18.95 -19.31
CA THR A 53 8.35 17.89 -19.37
C THR A 53 8.67 17.36 -17.99
N GLY A 54 8.69 16.07 -17.85
CA GLY A 54 9.04 15.21 -16.73
C GLY A 54 9.48 15.80 -15.38
N TYR A 55 9.34 15.01 -14.32
CA TYR A 55 9.74 15.40 -12.97
C TYR A 55 10.40 14.22 -12.22
N GLN A 56 11.10 14.54 -11.14
CA GLN A 56 11.67 13.56 -10.23
C GLN A 56 10.83 13.48 -8.98
N ARG A 57 10.32 12.28 -8.69
CA ARG A 57 9.57 11.98 -7.48
C ARG A 57 10.47 11.29 -6.47
N LEU A 58 10.63 11.88 -5.30
CA LEU A 58 11.28 11.28 -4.15
C LEU A 58 10.23 10.71 -3.20
N VAL A 59 10.32 9.43 -2.92
CA VAL A 59 9.57 8.76 -1.85
C VAL A 59 10.58 8.35 -0.79
N ALA A 60 10.38 8.78 0.45
CA ALA A 60 11.22 8.36 1.57
C ALA A 60 10.32 7.92 2.73
N GLY A 61 10.77 6.95 3.50
CA GLY A 61 9.96 6.45 4.59
C GLY A 61 10.66 5.48 5.52
N LEU A 62 9.91 5.10 6.55
CA LEU A 62 10.30 4.16 7.58
C LEU A 62 9.18 3.13 7.76
N LEU A 63 9.52 1.86 7.62
CA LEU A 63 8.63 0.74 7.91
C LEU A 63 9.11 0.05 9.19
N PHE A 64 8.23 -0.05 10.17
CA PHE A 64 8.43 -0.87 11.36
C PHE A 64 7.38 -1.99 11.37
N SER A 65 7.78 -3.21 11.72
CA SER A 65 6.84 -4.30 11.96
C SER A 65 7.28 -5.15 13.15
N ASP A 66 6.30 -5.65 13.89
CA ASP A 66 6.45 -6.64 14.96
C ASP A 66 5.37 -7.70 14.78
N ASN A 67 5.77 -8.93 14.49
CA ASN A 67 4.85 -10.03 14.26
C ASN A 67 5.29 -11.24 15.09
N VAL A 68 4.33 -11.90 15.72
CA VAL A 68 4.54 -13.20 16.34
C VAL A 68 4.74 -14.26 15.23
N ARG A 69 5.64 -15.20 15.45
CA ARG A 69 5.88 -16.30 14.53
C ARG A 69 4.58 -17.06 14.27
N MET A 70 4.35 -17.33 12.99
CA MET A 70 3.16 -18.06 12.53
C MET A 70 3.33 -19.56 12.66
N ALA A 71 2.28 -20.27 13.05
CA ALA A 71 2.19 -21.71 12.85
C ALA A 71 1.91 -22.02 11.38
N THR A 72 2.27 -23.23 10.93
CA THR A 72 2.12 -23.66 9.52
C THR A 72 0.66 -23.62 9.03
N ARG A 73 -0.30 -23.74 9.94
CA ARG A 73 -1.74 -23.71 9.64
C ARG A 73 -2.38 -22.32 9.72
N ASP A 74 -1.69 -21.34 10.28
CA ASP A 74 -2.22 -19.98 10.40
C ASP A 74 -2.13 -19.26 9.04
N PHE A 75 -3.14 -18.44 8.72
CA PHE A 75 -3.16 -17.65 7.49
C PHE A 75 -2.41 -16.33 7.63
N LEU A 76 -2.49 -15.74 8.82
CA LEU A 76 -1.88 -14.48 9.20
C LEU A 76 -1.28 -14.64 10.60
N PRO A 77 -0.34 -13.78 10.99
CA PRO A 77 0.12 -13.75 12.37
C PRO A 77 -1.06 -13.62 13.34
N ARG A 78 -1.08 -14.37 14.43
CA ARG A 78 -2.11 -14.24 15.47
C ARG A 78 -2.09 -12.87 16.12
N TRP A 79 -0.88 -12.32 16.29
CA TRP A 79 -0.64 -10.99 16.81
C TRP A 79 0.48 -10.35 16.00
N GLY A 80 0.29 -9.10 15.71
CA GLY A 80 1.32 -8.34 15.04
C GLY A 80 0.81 -6.98 14.60
N TYR A 81 1.75 -6.10 14.32
CA TYR A 81 1.44 -4.79 13.76
C TYR A 81 2.57 -4.33 12.85
N ALA A 82 2.23 -3.48 11.91
CA ALA A 82 3.18 -2.79 11.09
C ALA A 82 2.76 -1.33 10.94
N LEU A 83 3.73 -0.44 11.01
CA LEU A 83 3.58 0.99 10.84
C LEU A 83 4.50 1.44 9.72
N ARG A 84 3.99 2.21 8.78
CA ARG A 84 4.78 2.85 7.73
C ARG A 84 4.51 4.35 7.77
N PHE A 85 5.57 5.09 7.95
CA PHE A 85 5.58 6.52 7.72
C PHE A 85 6.26 6.78 6.39
N SER A 86 5.66 7.58 5.52
CA SER A 86 6.24 7.93 4.23
C SER A 86 5.98 9.38 3.85
N THR A 87 6.89 9.94 3.07
CA THR A 87 6.75 11.23 2.44
C THR A 87 6.99 11.11 0.95
N VAL A 88 6.20 11.85 0.16
CA VAL A 88 6.37 11.97 -1.29
C VAL A 88 6.55 13.44 -1.63
N SER A 89 7.57 13.75 -2.42
CA SER A 89 7.88 15.11 -2.86
C SER A 89 8.54 15.11 -4.24
N ALA A 90 8.59 16.27 -4.89
CA ALA A 90 9.38 16.52 -6.10
C ALA A 90 10.47 17.56 -5.78
N PRO A 91 11.64 17.14 -5.24
CA PRO A 91 12.61 18.05 -4.66
C PRO A 91 13.29 18.96 -5.69
N PHE A 92 13.32 18.54 -6.96
CA PHE A 92 14.03 19.26 -8.04
C PHE A 92 13.09 20.08 -8.93
N ARG A 93 11.81 20.17 -8.54
CA ARG A 93 10.82 20.93 -9.30
C ARG A 93 9.88 21.66 -8.37
N GLY A 94 9.74 22.95 -8.53
CA GLY A 94 8.76 23.78 -7.81
C GLY A 94 7.32 23.48 -8.24
N GLY A 95 6.34 23.96 -7.47
CA GLY A 95 4.93 23.84 -7.76
C GLY A 95 4.30 22.50 -7.37
N PHE A 96 5.08 21.51 -6.88
CA PHE A 96 4.54 20.23 -6.38
C PHE A 96 4.24 20.26 -4.89
N GLY A 97 3.06 19.74 -4.52
CA GLY A 97 2.73 19.47 -3.13
C GLY A 97 3.60 18.37 -2.52
N ARG A 98 3.62 18.32 -1.18
CA ARG A 98 4.25 17.22 -0.43
C ARG A 98 3.17 16.36 0.20
N ILE A 99 3.30 15.06 0.06
CA ILE A 99 2.47 14.09 0.80
C ILE A 99 3.20 13.65 2.04
N LEU A 100 2.48 13.61 3.17
CA LEU A 100 2.84 12.86 4.37
C LEU A 100 1.79 11.78 4.57
N SER A 101 2.22 10.54 4.79
CA SER A 101 1.34 9.40 4.92
C SER A 101 1.76 8.55 6.12
N LEU A 102 0.77 8.13 6.90
CA LEU A 102 0.91 7.15 7.97
C LEU A 102 0.00 5.98 7.67
N TYR A 103 0.57 4.84 7.41
CA TYR A 103 -0.13 3.59 7.21
C TYR A 103 0.10 2.65 8.38
N GLY A 104 -0.96 2.08 8.89
CA GLY A 104 -0.94 1.08 9.96
C GLY A 104 -1.63 -0.21 9.54
N ARG A 105 -1.13 -1.32 10.05
CA ARG A 105 -1.72 -2.64 9.93
C ARG A 105 -1.60 -3.37 11.25
N VAL A 106 -2.70 -3.98 11.70
CA VAL A 106 -2.76 -4.76 12.94
C VAL A 106 -3.36 -6.13 12.61
N TYR A 107 -2.75 -7.17 13.14
CA TYR A 107 -3.24 -8.53 13.10
C TYR A 107 -3.76 -8.92 14.47
N LEU A 108 -4.94 -9.49 14.49
CA LEU A 108 -5.63 -9.96 15.68
C LEU A 108 -6.09 -11.40 15.47
N PRO A 109 -6.16 -12.21 16.53
CA PRO A 109 -6.83 -13.50 16.45
C PRO A 109 -8.31 -13.31 16.12
N GLY A 110 -8.87 -14.22 15.34
CA GLY A 110 -10.31 -14.24 15.09
C GLY A 110 -11.09 -14.89 16.22
N LEU A 111 -12.39 -15.05 16.02
CA LEU A 111 -13.33 -15.59 17.02
C LEU A 111 -13.11 -17.08 17.31
N MET A 112 -12.50 -17.82 16.39
CA MET A 112 -12.27 -19.26 16.50
C MET A 112 -10.80 -19.60 16.15
N PRO A 113 -10.32 -20.81 16.48
CA PRO A 113 -8.99 -21.28 16.05
C PRO A 113 -8.83 -21.16 14.53
N HIS A 114 -7.64 -20.71 14.09
CA HIS A 114 -7.28 -20.46 12.68
C HIS A 114 -8.06 -19.35 11.96
N HIS A 115 -8.91 -18.62 12.67
CA HIS A 115 -9.50 -17.38 12.18
C HIS A 115 -8.54 -16.22 12.43
N SER A 116 -8.55 -15.22 11.57
CA SER A 116 -7.69 -14.05 11.66
C SER A 116 -8.44 -12.78 11.26
N LEU A 117 -8.23 -11.73 12.01
CA LEU A 117 -8.70 -10.38 11.69
C LEU A 117 -7.51 -9.49 11.37
N MET A 118 -7.53 -8.85 10.23
CA MET A 118 -6.55 -7.85 9.83
C MET A 118 -7.24 -6.49 9.68
N LEU A 119 -6.79 -5.52 10.45
CA LEU A 119 -7.20 -4.13 10.32
C LEU A 119 -6.08 -3.33 9.66
N ARG A 120 -6.43 -2.50 8.69
CA ARG A 120 -5.50 -1.58 8.05
C ARG A 120 -6.08 -0.18 8.08
N GLY A 121 -5.23 0.81 8.29
CA GLY A 121 -5.60 2.21 8.27
C GLY A 121 -4.56 3.04 7.53
N ASN A 122 -5.00 4.08 6.89
CA ASN A 122 -4.13 5.07 6.27
C ASN A 122 -4.62 6.47 6.57
N LEU A 123 -3.69 7.33 6.97
CA LEU A 123 -3.90 8.76 7.12
C LEU A 123 -2.91 9.47 6.22
N GLN A 124 -3.41 10.32 5.33
CA GLN A 124 -2.58 11.03 4.37
C GLN A 124 -2.97 12.51 4.36
N ARG A 125 -1.96 13.35 4.32
CA ARG A 125 -2.11 14.79 4.14
C ARG A 125 -1.20 15.25 3.00
N GLN A 126 -1.77 16.01 2.09
CA GLN A 126 -1.05 16.65 0.99
C GLN A 126 -1.12 18.17 1.14
N THR A 127 0.02 18.82 0.96
CA THR A 127 0.07 20.29 0.92
C THR A 127 -0.54 20.74 -0.40
N ALA A 128 -1.44 21.74 -0.35
CA ALA A 128 -1.97 22.37 -1.56
C ALA A 128 -0.85 23.02 -2.36
N SER A 129 -0.86 22.83 -3.66
CA SER A 129 0.15 23.33 -4.59
C SER A 129 -0.41 23.27 -6.01
N ASP A 130 0.29 23.88 -6.98
CA ASP A 130 -0.11 23.89 -8.39
C ASP A 130 -0.25 22.47 -8.98
N TYR A 131 0.60 21.55 -8.51
CA TYR A 131 0.58 20.15 -8.91
C TYR A 131 0.42 19.25 -7.69
N MET A 132 -0.56 18.36 -7.74
CA MET A 132 -0.83 17.40 -6.69
C MET A 132 -0.53 15.96 -7.15
N PHE A 133 -0.06 15.13 -6.22
CA PHE A 133 0.20 13.72 -6.50
C PHE A 133 -1.07 12.87 -6.33
N TYR A 134 -1.27 11.91 -7.24
CA TYR A 134 -2.32 10.88 -7.17
C TYR A 134 -1.88 9.66 -6.34
N TYR A 135 -1.07 9.88 -5.33
CA TYR A 135 -0.51 8.78 -4.56
C TYR A 135 -1.33 8.51 -3.31
N LYS A 136 -1.76 7.26 -3.12
CA LYS A 136 -2.43 6.79 -1.91
C LYS A 136 -1.88 5.43 -1.52
N GLU A 137 -1.61 5.23 -0.24
CA GLU A 137 -1.07 3.98 0.31
C GLU A 137 -2.13 2.86 0.39
N LEU A 138 -3.39 3.20 0.59
CA LEU A 138 -4.46 2.23 0.78
C LEU A 138 -5.73 2.75 0.11
N TYR A 139 -6.17 2.05 -0.92
CA TYR A 139 -7.44 2.31 -1.61
C TYR A 139 -8.52 1.35 -1.11
N PRO A 140 -9.76 1.81 -0.90
CA PRO A 140 -10.89 0.92 -0.71
C PRO A 140 -11.16 0.14 -1.99
N ARG A 141 -11.51 -1.13 -1.85
CA ARG A 141 -11.84 -2.01 -2.98
C ARG A 141 -13.11 -1.50 -3.67
N GLY A 142 -13.09 -1.44 -4.99
CA GLY A 142 -14.21 -0.95 -5.80
C GLY A 142 -14.33 0.56 -5.93
N ALA A 143 -13.46 1.35 -5.32
CA ALA A 143 -13.41 2.79 -5.56
C ALA A 143 -12.56 3.14 -6.78
N GLY A 144 -13.00 4.14 -7.56
CA GLY A 144 -12.18 4.73 -8.63
C GLY A 144 -10.93 5.41 -8.08
N TYR A 145 -9.88 5.46 -8.89
CA TYR A 145 -8.54 5.91 -8.47
C TYR A 145 -8.28 7.42 -8.66
N ASP A 146 -9.24 8.19 -9.12
CA ASP A 146 -9.03 9.51 -9.74
C ASP A 146 -9.24 10.70 -8.80
N TYR A 147 -9.23 10.49 -7.48
CA TYR A 147 -9.42 11.59 -6.54
C TYR A 147 -8.10 12.11 -6.01
N VAL A 148 -7.84 13.39 -6.29
CA VAL A 148 -6.82 14.18 -5.60
C VAL A 148 -7.47 14.77 -4.35
N ALA A 149 -6.84 14.61 -3.19
CA ALA A 149 -7.38 15.12 -1.94
C ALA A 149 -6.27 15.73 -1.09
N SER A 150 -6.55 16.84 -0.44
CA SER A 150 -5.64 17.47 0.53
C SER A 150 -5.52 16.62 1.81
N ARG A 151 -6.60 15.94 2.20
CA ARG A 151 -6.62 14.99 3.30
C ARG A 151 -7.34 13.72 2.88
N TYR A 152 -6.74 12.62 3.22
CA TYR A 152 -7.29 11.31 2.94
C TYR A 152 -7.14 10.40 4.15
N ALA A 153 -8.21 9.72 4.53
CA ALA A 153 -8.22 8.71 5.56
C ALA A 153 -8.96 7.47 5.07
N SER A 154 -8.39 6.29 5.29
CA SER A 154 -9.06 5.03 4.95
C SER A 154 -8.84 3.99 6.03
N VAL A 155 -9.83 3.12 6.20
CA VAL A 155 -9.79 1.97 7.09
C VAL A 155 -10.34 0.76 6.35
N THR A 156 -9.66 -0.36 6.47
CA THR A 156 -10.13 -1.64 5.95
C THR A 156 -10.06 -2.72 7.02
N ALA A 157 -11.03 -3.59 7.05
CA ALA A 157 -11.09 -4.76 7.90
C ALA A 157 -11.23 -6.00 7.02
N ASP A 158 -10.38 -7.00 7.24
CA ASP A 158 -10.41 -8.29 6.56
C ASP A 158 -10.50 -9.40 7.60
N TYR A 159 -11.59 -10.15 7.60
CA TYR A 159 -11.78 -11.31 8.44
C TYR A 159 -11.64 -12.58 7.61
N GLN A 160 -10.61 -13.37 7.91
CA GLN A 160 -10.27 -14.59 7.18
C GLN A 160 -10.50 -15.82 8.03
N PHE A 161 -11.12 -16.84 7.45
CA PHE A 161 -11.37 -18.10 8.13
C PHE A 161 -11.35 -19.30 7.17
N PRO A 162 -10.93 -20.49 7.65
CA PRO A 162 -11.00 -21.71 6.87
C PRO A 162 -12.45 -22.17 6.80
N VAL A 163 -12.93 -22.49 5.60
CA VAL A 163 -14.24 -23.10 5.38
C VAL A 163 -14.11 -24.61 5.39
N TRP A 164 -13.07 -25.12 4.74
CA TRP A 164 -12.81 -26.54 4.61
C TRP A 164 -11.33 -26.80 4.38
N CYS A 165 -10.81 -27.84 5.04
CA CYS A 165 -9.44 -28.30 4.90
C CYS A 165 -9.45 -29.76 4.40
N PRO A 166 -9.68 -29.98 3.09
CA PRO A 166 -9.83 -31.32 2.54
C PRO A 166 -8.53 -32.14 2.62
N ASP A 167 -7.36 -31.47 2.55
CA ASP A 167 -6.02 -32.07 2.52
C ASP A 167 -5.97 -33.31 1.60
N GLY A 168 -6.54 -33.17 0.41
CA GLY A 168 -6.70 -34.24 -0.58
C GLY A 168 -6.66 -33.72 -2.00
N GLY A 169 -6.40 -34.62 -2.95
CA GLY A 169 -6.26 -34.31 -4.37
C GLY A 169 -7.11 -35.17 -5.28
N ILE A 170 -7.35 -34.70 -6.48
CA ILE A 170 -7.95 -35.43 -7.59
C ILE A 170 -6.80 -35.88 -8.49
N ASN A 171 -6.36 -37.13 -8.33
CA ASN A 171 -5.20 -37.69 -9.02
C ASN A 171 -3.95 -36.78 -8.87
N SER A 172 -3.03 -36.84 -9.81
CA SER A 172 -1.81 -36.00 -9.83
C SER A 172 -2.02 -34.60 -10.37
N ILE A 173 -3.28 -34.15 -10.59
CA ILE A 173 -3.59 -32.92 -11.31
C ILE A 173 -3.79 -31.74 -10.37
N VAL A 174 -4.56 -31.90 -9.28
CA VAL A 174 -4.91 -30.83 -8.35
C VAL A 174 -4.92 -31.35 -6.92
N TYR A 175 -4.27 -30.62 -6.01
CA TYR A 175 -4.27 -30.91 -4.59
C TYR A 175 -4.86 -29.71 -3.82
N PHE A 176 -5.92 -29.96 -3.06
CA PHE A 176 -6.58 -28.95 -2.23
C PHE A 176 -6.10 -29.08 -0.79
N THR A 177 -5.28 -28.15 -0.35
CA THR A 177 -4.86 -28.09 1.05
C THR A 177 -5.92 -27.48 1.93
N ARG A 178 -6.56 -26.41 1.46
CA ARG A 178 -7.59 -25.69 2.23
C ARG A 178 -8.36 -24.72 1.34
N ILE A 179 -9.64 -24.53 1.69
CA ILE A 179 -10.53 -23.52 1.15
C ILE A 179 -10.77 -22.48 2.25
N ARG A 180 -10.54 -21.22 1.92
CA ARG A 180 -10.71 -20.08 2.83
C ARG A 180 -11.74 -19.11 2.31
N MET A 181 -12.40 -18.42 3.22
CA MET A 181 -13.26 -17.29 2.93
C MET A 181 -12.69 -16.01 3.55
N ASN A 182 -12.91 -14.90 2.90
CA ASN A 182 -12.55 -13.58 3.39
C ASN A 182 -13.79 -12.69 3.35
N LEU A 183 -14.16 -12.16 4.51
CA LEU A 183 -15.14 -11.09 4.65
C LEU A 183 -14.38 -9.79 4.81
N TYR A 184 -14.79 -8.76 4.11
CA TYR A 184 -14.08 -7.49 4.18
C TYR A 184 -15.04 -6.30 4.26
N PHE A 185 -14.54 -5.26 4.89
CA PHE A 185 -15.18 -3.95 4.97
C PHE A 185 -14.15 -2.88 4.68
N ASP A 186 -14.48 -1.95 3.79
CA ASP A 186 -13.62 -0.83 3.42
C ASP A 186 -14.38 0.48 3.57
N TYR A 187 -13.73 1.46 4.20
CA TYR A 187 -14.24 2.82 4.33
C TYR A 187 -13.13 3.81 4.01
N ALA A 188 -13.45 4.85 3.26
CA ALA A 188 -12.55 5.95 3.01
C ALA A 188 -13.26 7.28 3.07
N ARG A 189 -12.55 8.29 3.56
CA ARG A 189 -12.96 9.69 3.58
C ARG A 189 -11.86 10.54 2.97
N TYR A 190 -12.23 11.43 2.10
CA TYR A 190 -11.34 12.41 1.48
C TYR A 190 -11.94 13.81 1.63
N GLN A 191 -11.06 14.77 1.71
CA GLN A 191 -11.39 16.19 1.77
C GLN A 191 -10.50 16.91 0.74
N GLU A 192 -11.11 17.66 -0.10
CA GLU A 192 -10.47 18.58 -1.05
C GLU A 192 -9.83 19.78 -0.34
#